data_ceb63f06751ac7086a2c1197974b94da
#
_entry.id   ceb63f06751ac7086a2c1197974b94da
#
_cell.length_a   1.000
_cell.length_b   1.000
_cell.length_c   1.000
_cell.angle_alpha   90.00
_cell.angle_beta   90.00
_cell.angle_gamma   90.00
#
_symmetry.space_group_name_H-M   'P 1'
#
loop_
_entity.id
_entity.type
_entity.pdbx_description
1 polymer ?
#
loop_
_entity_poly.entity_id
_entity_poly.type
_entity_poly.pdbx_seq_one_letter_code
_entity_poly.pdbx_strand_id
1 'polypeptide(L)'
;IRNFDDPLSEYNGFIEFSSDHNNSITWRHLLQQTSEWEGTLWSKPDQVDRNRQVGSNANDSQKGQARQLMEPGGYWEYNDVRVNLAALCLTRLFEMSLSDVLRKNIMDPIDASHSWEWHGYRNSYIEIKGQLVQSVSGGAHWGGGLWISSLDHARMGLLISRQGRWGNVEILPEHCLGPLFTPCPLNLNYGFLWWLNSNRSLFAGAGESSVFAYGAGANYVWIDPDYDLVVVVRWINAGSM
;
A
#
# COMPACT_ATOMS: atom_id res chain seq x y z
N ILE A 1 9.93 11.86 2.06
CA ILE A 1 10.72 11.14 1.03
C ILE A 1 11.32 12.18 0.12
N ARG A 2 12.67 12.20 0.01
CA ARG A 2 13.40 13.14 -0.87
C ARG A 2 13.32 12.64 -2.32
N ASN A 3 13.63 11.36 -2.52
CA ASN A 3 13.55 10.66 -3.78
C ASN A 3 13.09 9.22 -3.54
N PHE A 4 12.28 8.66 -4.43
CA PHE A 4 11.83 7.26 -4.31
C PHE A 4 12.94 6.24 -4.53
N ASP A 5 14.03 6.64 -5.15
CA ASP A 5 15.20 5.80 -5.40
C ASP A 5 16.30 5.95 -4.34
N ASP A 6 16.07 6.75 -3.29
CA ASP A 6 17.00 6.81 -2.14
C ASP A 6 16.95 5.47 -1.37
N PRO A 7 18.12 4.88 -1.03
CA PRO A 7 18.19 3.73 -0.15
C PRO A 7 17.64 4.04 1.23
N LEU A 8 16.84 3.12 1.77
CA LEU A 8 16.27 3.29 3.11
C LEU A 8 17.33 3.19 4.21
N SER A 9 18.46 2.54 3.95
CA SER A 9 19.60 2.49 4.84
C SER A 9 20.22 3.86 5.13
N GLU A 10 19.99 4.87 4.28
CA GLU A 10 20.45 6.24 4.49
C GLU A 10 19.60 7.05 5.48
N TYR A 11 18.45 6.51 5.89
CA TYR A 11 17.56 7.17 6.83
C TYR A 11 17.89 6.76 8.28
N ASN A 12 18.10 7.73 9.15
CA ASN A 12 18.43 7.48 10.55
C ASN A 12 17.34 6.64 11.24
N GLY A 13 17.76 5.60 11.95
CA GLY A 13 16.84 4.74 12.71
C GLY A 13 16.15 3.65 11.90
N PHE A 14 16.47 3.49 10.61
CA PHE A 14 15.91 2.43 9.76
C PHE A 14 16.81 1.18 9.81
N ILE A 15 16.94 0.60 11.01
CA ILE A 15 17.84 -0.54 11.29
C ILE A 15 17.49 -1.80 10.49
N GLU A 16 16.25 -1.91 10.01
CA GLU A 16 15.76 -3.03 9.21
C GLU A 16 16.46 -3.14 7.83
N PHE A 17 17.23 -2.11 7.47
CA PHE A 17 17.97 -2.03 6.20
C PHE A 17 19.49 -2.04 6.39
N SER A 18 20.00 -2.51 7.55
CA SER A 18 21.43 -2.49 7.87
C SER A 18 22.22 -3.70 7.34
N SER A 19 21.54 -4.77 6.91
CA SER A 19 22.25 -5.94 6.36
C SER A 19 22.76 -5.67 4.93
N ASP A 20 23.77 -6.43 4.49
CA ASP A 20 24.31 -6.32 3.14
C ASP A 20 23.24 -6.53 2.06
N HIS A 21 22.28 -7.43 2.30
CA HIS A 21 21.17 -7.67 1.39
C HIS A 21 20.17 -6.52 1.37
N ASN A 22 19.78 -6.01 2.54
CA ASN A 22 18.72 -5.01 2.64
C ASN A 22 19.18 -3.57 2.37
N ASN A 23 20.49 -3.30 2.39
CA ASN A 23 21.02 -1.92 2.39
C ASN A 23 20.76 -1.14 1.09
N SER A 24 20.51 -1.84 -0.02
CA SER A 24 20.20 -1.24 -1.31
C SER A 24 18.69 -1.06 -1.57
N ILE A 25 17.84 -1.49 -0.63
CA ILE A 25 16.38 -1.35 -0.78
C ILE A 25 15.99 0.12 -0.76
N THR A 26 15.19 0.53 -1.73
CA THR A 26 14.69 1.89 -1.89
C THR A 26 13.20 2.00 -1.55
N TRP A 27 12.68 3.22 -1.42
CA TRP A 27 11.23 3.45 -1.31
C TRP A 27 10.47 2.86 -2.50
N ARG A 28 11.00 3.01 -3.71
CA ARG A 28 10.41 2.43 -4.92
C ARG A 28 10.26 0.93 -4.79
N HIS A 29 11.29 0.25 -4.32
CA HIS A 29 11.25 -1.21 -4.12
C HIS A 29 10.13 -1.64 -3.15
N LEU A 30 9.96 -0.93 -2.03
CA LEU A 30 8.86 -1.22 -1.09
C LEU A 30 7.49 -0.93 -1.72
N LEU A 31 7.33 0.24 -2.36
CA LEU A 31 6.04 0.67 -2.91
C LEU A 31 5.61 -0.13 -4.13
N GLN A 32 6.54 -0.66 -4.91
CA GLN A 32 6.27 -1.54 -6.06
C GLN A 32 6.27 -3.03 -5.71
N GLN A 33 6.44 -3.40 -4.44
CA GLN A 33 6.49 -4.81 -4.01
C GLN A 33 7.67 -5.60 -4.63
N THR A 34 8.80 -4.94 -4.84
CA THR A 34 10.02 -5.54 -5.40
C THR A 34 11.19 -5.50 -4.44
N SER A 35 10.95 -5.25 -3.15
CA SER A 35 12.03 -4.99 -2.19
C SER A 35 12.88 -6.20 -1.87
N GLU A 36 12.34 -7.42 -2.01
CA GLU A 36 13.03 -8.64 -1.58
C GLU A 36 13.62 -8.54 -0.15
N TRP A 37 13.04 -7.68 0.68
CA TRP A 37 13.48 -7.48 2.06
C TRP A 37 13.44 -8.78 2.84
N GLU A 38 14.50 -9.03 3.59
CA GLU A 38 14.62 -10.17 4.49
C GLU A 38 14.59 -9.71 5.95
N GLY A 39 13.66 -10.27 6.72
CA GLY A 39 13.58 -9.95 8.13
C GLY A 39 12.32 -10.47 8.81
N THR A 40 12.15 -10.02 10.04
CA THR A 40 10.97 -10.31 10.86
C THR A 40 10.42 -9.00 11.39
N LEU A 41 9.17 -8.72 11.09
CA LEU A 41 8.46 -7.54 11.57
C LEU A 41 7.23 -7.96 12.38
N TRP A 42 7.07 -7.42 13.59
CA TRP A 42 5.94 -7.73 14.49
C TRP A 42 5.72 -9.23 14.69
N SER A 43 6.80 -9.98 14.86
CA SER A 43 6.84 -11.45 14.96
C SER A 43 6.35 -12.17 13.70
N LYS A 44 6.34 -11.52 12.55
CA LYS A 44 6.04 -12.08 11.24
C LYS A 44 7.30 -12.03 10.38
N PRO A 45 7.93 -13.19 10.07
CA PRO A 45 9.00 -13.22 9.09
C PRO A 45 8.43 -12.95 7.69
N ASP A 46 9.18 -12.24 6.83
CA ASP A 46 8.76 -11.93 5.48
C ASP A 46 8.44 -13.17 4.64
N GLN A 47 9.17 -14.27 4.89
CA GLN A 47 8.97 -15.54 4.18
C GLN A 47 7.57 -16.16 4.34
N VAL A 48 6.76 -15.76 5.34
CA VAL A 48 5.38 -16.26 5.45
C VAL A 48 4.49 -15.79 4.32
N ASP A 49 4.89 -14.73 3.63
CA ASP A 49 4.20 -14.22 2.45
C ASP A 49 4.93 -14.48 1.15
N ARG A 50 6.19 -14.96 1.21
CA ARG A 50 6.93 -15.33 -0.01
C ARG A 50 6.18 -16.39 -0.79
N ASN A 51 6.26 -16.30 -2.11
CA ASN A 51 5.57 -17.16 -3.08
C ASN A 51 4.05 -17.09 -2.99
N ARG A 52 3.49 -16.05 -2.34
CA ARG A 52 2.06 -15.83 -2.37
C ARG A 52 1.62 -15.49 -3.79
N GLN A 53 0.72 -16.28 -4.33
CA GLN A 53 0.03 -15.94 -5.56
C GLN A 53 -1.11 -14.95 -5.27
N VAL A 54 -1.29 -14.01 -6.17
CA VAL A 54 -2.34 -12.99 -6.09
C VAL A 54 -3.38 -13.25 -7.18
N GLY A 55 -4.63 -12.99 -6.89
CA GLY A 55 -5.77 -13.30 -7.75
C GLY A 55 -6.53 -14.53 -7.26
N SER A 56 -7.07 -15.33 -8.17
CA SER A 56 -7.88 -16.51 -7.82
C SER A 56 -7.15 -17.54 -6.95
N ASN A 57 -5.84 -17.55 -7.00
CA ASN A 57 -4.96 -18.45 -6.25
C ASN A 57 -4.23 -17.76 -5.08
N ALA A 58 -4.72 -16.64 -4.61
CA ALA A 58 -4.09 -15.85 -3.54
C ALA A 58 -3.89 -16.63 -2.23
N ASN A 59 -4.60 -17.72 -2.04
CA ASN A 59 -4.48 -18.62 -0.89
C ASN A 59 -3.73 -19.92 -1.22
N ASP A 60 -2.95 -19.93 -2.30
CA ASP A 60 -2.17 -21.11 -2.71
C ASP A 60 -1.29 -21.61 -1.57
N SER A 61 -1.14 -22.93 -1.51
CA SER A 61 -0.36 -23.66 -0.51
C SER A 61 1.14 -23.34 -0.52
N GLN A 62 1.65 -22.63 -1.51
CA GLN A 62 3.05 -22.20 -1.59
C GLN A 62 3.38 -21.00 -0.70
N LYS A 63 2.39 -20.32 -0.17
CA LYS A 63 2.60 -19.19 0.74
C LYS A 63 3.40 -19.66 1.97
N GLY A 64 4.43 -18.92 2.31
CA GLY A 64 5.31 -19.22 3.43
C GLY A 64 6.38 -20.26 3.15
N GLN A 65 6.47 -20.82 1.95
CA GLN A 65 7.57 -21.70 1.58
C GLN A 65 8.86 -20.90 1.37
N ALA A 66 9.96 -21.46 1.86
CA ALA A 66 11.27 -20.83 1.69
C ALA A 66 11.67 -20.85 0.20
N ARG A 67 12.07 -19.71 -0.31
CA ARG A 67 12.75 -19.57 -1.60
C ARG A 67 14.01 -18.70 -1.43
N GLN A 68 14.93 -18.82 -2.36
CA GLN A 68 16.06 -17.91 -2.41
C GLN A 68 15.57 -16.50 -2.76
N LEU A 69 16.04 -15.51 -2.02
CA LEU A 69 15.82 -14.11 -2.36
C LEU A 69 16.61 -13.73 -3.62
N MET A 70 16.02 -12.86 -4.40
CA MET A 70 16.72 -12.14 -5.47
C MET A 70 17.23 -10.80 -4.93
N GLU A 71 18.07 -10.14 -5.71
CA GLU A 71 18.49 -8.78 -5.39
C GLU A 71 17.28 -7.83 -5.32
N PRO A 72 17.29 -6.82 -4.43
CA PRO A 72 16.27 -5.79 -4.39
C PRO A 72 16.00 -5.19 -5.78
N GLY A 73 14.72 -5.13 -6.17
CA GLY A 73 14.30 -4.73 -7.51
C GLY A 73 14.26 -5.85 -8.54
N GLY A 74 14.73 -7.06 -8.22
CA GLY A 74 14.82 -8.17 -9.17
C GLY A 74 13.60 -9.10 -9.24
N TYR A 75 12.67 -8.99 -8.30
CA TYR A 75 11.50 -9.87 -8.24
C TYR A 75 10.29 -9.12 -7.68
N TRP A 76 9.13 -9.30 -8.31
CA TRP A 76 7.87 -8.77 -7.83
C TRP A 76 7.12 -9.82 -7.01
N GLU A 77 6.76 -9.48 -5.79
CA GLU A 77 5.97 -10.35 -4.92
C GLU A 77 5.08 -9.52 -4.01
N TYR A 78 3.78 -9.77 -4.05
CA TYR A 78 2.85 -9.15 -3.11
C TYR A 78 3.08 -9.69 -1.70
N ASN A 79 3.61 -8.87 -0.81
CA ASN A 79 4.05 -9.29 0.52
C ASN A 79 3.58 -8.30 1.60
N ASP A 80 2.63 -8.74 2.43
CA ASP A 80 2.02 -7.90 3.47
C ASP A 80 3.02 -7.48 4.56
N VAL A 81 4.04 -8.29 4.85
CA VAL A 81 5.07 -7.93 5.86
C VAL A 81 5.88 -6.74 5.35
N ARG A 82 6.20 -6.71 4.06
CA ARG A 82 6.95 -5.61 3.43
C ARG A 82 6.13 -4.33 3.33
N VAL A 83 4.81 -4.43 3.13
CA VAL A 83 3.92 -3.26 3.20
C VAL A 83 3.83 -2.72 4.64
N ASN A 84 3.79 -3.60 5.64
CA ASN A 84 3.83 -3.18 7.05
C ASN A 84 5.18 -2.53 7.41
N LEU A 85 6.27 -2.99 6.80
CA LEU A 85 7.58 -2.34 6.93
C LEU A 85 7.57 -0.91 6.35
N ALA A 86 6.95 -0.70 5.19
CA ALA A 86 6.76 0.63 4.62
C ALA A 86 5.97 1.53 5.58
N ALA A 87 4.89 1.02 6.20
CA ALA A 87 4.11 1.76 7.19
C ALA A 87 4.95 2.13 8.42
N LEU A 88 5.79 1.22 8.92
CA LEU A 88 6.73 1.51 10.01
C LEU A 88 7.71 2.63 9.63
N CYS A 89 8.32 2.54 8.46
CA CYS A 89 9.26 3.56 7.97
C CYS A 89 8.59 4.93 7.87
N LEU A 90 7.37 4.98 7.33
CA LEU A 90 6.61 6.23 7.24
C LEU A 90 6.23 6.76 8.63
N THR A 91 5.85 5.90 9.57
CA THR A 91 5.55 6.31 10.96
C THR A 91 6.77 6.99 11.60
N ARG A 92 7.97 6.43 11.41
CA ARG A 92 9.23 7.05 11.87
C ARG A 92 9.55 8.36 11.15
N LEU A 93 9.35 8.39 9.82
CA LEU A 93 9.63 9.57 9.01
C LEU A 93 8.75 10.77 9.37
N PHE A 94 7.48 10.53 9.65
CA PHE A 94 6.55 11.57 10.11
C PHE A 94 6.64 11.87 11.60
N GLU A 95 7.31 11.02 12.36
CA GLU A 95 7.39 11.09 13.82
C GLU A 95 6.02 11.18 14.52
N MET A 96 4.99 10.58 13.91
CA MET A 96 3.63 10.52 14.41
C MET A 96 2.87 9.33 13.81
N SER A 97 1.70 9.00 14.35
CA SER A 97 0.88 7.94 13.80
C SER A 97 0.45 8.24 12.36
N LEU A 98 0.45 7.23 11.50
CA LEU A 98 -0.06 7.41 10.13
C LEU A 98 -1.57 7.69 10.11
N SER A 99 -2.31 7.28 11.14
CA SER A 99 -3.72 7.66 11.29
C SER A 99 -3.88 9.17 11.45
N ASP A 100 -3.01 9.82 12.25
CA ASP A 100 -3.06 11.28 12.41
C ASP A 100 -2.57 11.99 11.16
N VAL A 101 -1.53 11.45 10.48
CA VAL A 101 -1.07 11.98 9.17
C VAL A 101 -2.20 11.92 8.15
N LEU A 102 -2.87 10.78 8.03
CA LEU A 102 -3.98 10.58 7.10
C LEU A 102 -5.16 11.51 7.45
N ARG A 103 -5.54 11.57 8.72
CA ARG A 103 -6.62 12.44 9.21
C ARG A 103 -6.39 13.87 8.78
N LYS A 104 -5.27 14.44 9.23
CA LYS A 104 -4.95 15.86 9.05
C LYS A 104 -4.80 16.28 7.61
N ASN A 105 -4.15 15.42 6.79
CA ASN A 105 -3.75 15.84 5.45
C ASN A 105 -4.70 15.37 4.35
N ILE A 106 -5.56 14.38 4.61
CA ILE A 106 -6.45 13.81 3.60
C ILE A 106 -7.90 13.79 4.10
N MET A 107 -8.19 13.09 5.21
CA MET A 107 -9.56 12.76 5.58
C MET A 107 -10.37 13.99 6.01
N ASP A 108 -9.82 14.86 6.85
CA ASP A 108 -10.47 16.11 7.23
C ASP A 108 -10.64 17.05 6.02
N PRO A 109 -9.62 17.29 5.18
CA PRO A 109 -9.76 18.11 3.97
C PRO A 109 -10.79 17.63 2.94
N ILE A 110 -11.11 16.32 2.89
CA ILE A 110 -12.15 15.78 1.99
C ILE A 110 -13.50 15.59 2.67
N ASP A 111 -13.71 16.20 3.81
CA ASP A 111 -14.94 16.08 4.61
C ASP A 111 -15.35 14.64 4.92
N ALA A 112 -14.39 13.77 5.17
CA ALA A 112 -14.64 12.40 5.60
C ALA A 112 -15.23 12.40 7.02
N SER A 113 -16.04 11.38 7.33
CA SER A 113 -16.57 11.22 8.68
C SER A 113 -15.45 10.92 9.67
N HIS A 114 -15.74 11.05 10.98
CA HIS A 114 -14.78 10.68 12.04
C HIS A 114 -14.90 9.21 12.47
N SER A 115 -15.65 8.38 11.72
CA SER A 115 -15.94 6.99 12.10
C SER A 115 -14.92 5.99 11.55
N TRP A 116 -13.95 6.43 10.72
CA TRP A 116 -12.90 5.56 10.23
C TRP A 116 -11.79 5.39 11.28
N GLU A 117 -11.16 4.21 11.27
CA GLU A 117 -10.05 3.86 12.13
C GLU A 117 -9.01 3.05 11.36
N TRP A 118 -7.73 3.30 11.62
CA TRP A 118 -6.64 2.52 11.00
C TRP A 118 -5.85 1.81 12.09
N HIS A 119 -6.02 0.50 12.15
CA HIS A 119 -5.45 -0.36 13.18
C HIS A 119 -4.16 -1.03 12.74
N GLY A 120 -3.20 -1.12 13.67
CA GLY A 120 -2.03 -1.99 13.57
C GLY A 120 -2.26 -3.33 14.28
N TYR A 121 -1.20 -4.13 14.37
CA TYR A 121 -1.21 -5.36 15.16
C TYR A 121 -1.04 -5.07 16.65
N ARG A 122 -1.39 -6.03 17.51
CA ARG A 122 -1.30 -5.88 18.97
C ARG A 122 0.13 -5.55 19.46
N ASN A 123 1.15 -5.94 18.73
CA ASN A 123 2.56 -5.74 19.04
C ASN A 123 3.26 -4.72 18.13
N SER A 124 2.53 -3.97 17.30
CA SER A 124 3.10 -3.02 16.35
C SER A 124 3.28 -1.62 16.93
N TYR A 125 3.87 -1.52 18.13
CA TYR A 125 4.14 -0.25 18.77
C TYR A 125 5.62 0.09 18.72
N ILE A 126 5.92 1.36 18.47
CA ILE A 126 7.26 1.93 18.54
C ILE A 126 7.26 3.16 19.44
N GLU A 127 8.41 3.49 20.00
CA GLU A 127 8.59 4.72 20.75
C GLU A 127 8.98 5.87 19.82
N ILE A 128 8.22 6.95 19.87
CA ILE A 128 8.53 8.22 19.18
C ILE A 128 8.46 9.34 20.20
N LYS A 129 9.59 10.02 20.44
CA LYS A 129 9.68 11.16 21.38
C LYS A 129 9.13 10.84 22.78
N GLY A 130 9.40 9.62 23.27
CA GLY A 130 8.95 9.17 24.59
C GLY A 130 7.47 8.72 24.65
N GLN A 131 6.79 8.60 23.53
CA GLN A 131 5.41 8.12 23.44
C GLN A 131 5.33 6.83 22.63
N LEU A 132 4.50 5.89 23.08
CA LEU A 132 4.20 4.69 22.30
C LEU A 132 3.20 5.04 21.18
N VAL A 133 3.65 4.87 19.93
CA VAL A 133 2.86 5.09 18.73
C VAL A 133 2.64 3.76 18.02
N GLN A 134 1.40 3.46 17.66
CA GLN A 134 1.11 2.27 16.88
C GLN A 134 1.48 2.48 15.41
N SER A 135 2.32 1.60 14.87
CA SER A 135 2.48 1.46 13.43
C SER A 135 1.28 0.72 12.88
N VAL A 136 0.55 1.34 11.98
CA VAL A 136 -0.63 0.76 11.37
C VAL A 136 -0.29 -0.40 10.45
N SER A 137 -1.27 -1.26 10.19
CA SER A 137 -1.14 -2.35 9.23
C SER A 137 -1.47 -1.84 7.83
N GLY A 138 -0.46 -1.79 6.97
CA GLY A 138 -0.64 -1.54 5.53
C GLY A 138 -1.06 -2.81 4.79
N GLY A 139 -0.50 -3.97 5.20
CA GLY A 139 -0.95 -5.29 4.81
C GLY A 139 -1.67 -5.97 5.96
N ALA A 140 -2.98 -6.16 5.86
CA ALA A 140 -3.86 -6.54 6.97
C ALA A 140 -4.07 -8.05 7.13
N HIS A 141 -3.21 -8.88 6.57
CA HIS A 141 -3.39 -10.34 6.54
C HIS A 141 -3.61 -10.98 7.92
N TRP A 142 -2.96 -10.46 8.96
CA TRP A 142 -3.08 -10.98 10.34
C TRP A 142 -3.93 -10.08 11.25
N GLY A 143 -4.78 -9.25 10.67
CA GLY A 143 -5.61 -8.29 11.38
C GLY A 143 -5.12 -6.85 11.25
N GLY A 144 -5.85 -5.93 11.85
CA GLY A 144 -5.63 -4.50 11.66
C GLY A 144 -6.25 -4.01 10.34
N GLY A 145 -5.62 -3.02 9.73
CA GLY A 145 -6.09 -2.40 8.48
C GLY A 145 -7.02 -1.22 8.67
N LEU A 146 -7.44 -0.62 7.57
CA LEU A 146 -8.30 0.56 7.55
C LEU A 146 -9.78 0.17 7.62
N TRP A 147 -10.43 0.54 8.70
CA TRP A 147 -11.87 0.42 8.89
C TRP A 147 -12.52 1.74 8.47
N ILE A 148 -13.31 1.70 7.42
CA ILE A 148 -13.81 2.91 6.78
C ILE A 148 -15.18 2.67 6.17
N SER A 149 -16.06 3.67 6.17
CA SER A 149 -17.33 3.61 5.46
C SER A 149 -17.12 3.58 3.94
N SER A 150 -18.05 2.97 3.20
CA SER A 150 -17.99 2.99 1.74
C SER A 150 -18.03 4.41 1.19
N LEU A 151 -18.74 5.32 1.86
CA LEU A 151 -18.85 6.71 1.44
C LEU A 151 -17.53 7.47 1.61
N ASP A 152 -16.84 7.30 2.75
CA ASP A 152 -15.53 7.93 2.96
C ASP A 152 -14.46 7.34 2.05
N HIS A 153 -14.55 6.03 1.77
CA HIS A 153 -13.65 5.39 0.81
C HIS A 153 -13.90 5.90 -0.63
N ALA A 154 -15.17 6.18 -0.98
CA ALA A 154 -15.51 6.82 -2.25
C ALA A 154 -14.98 8.27 -2.33
N ARG A 155 -14.97 9.03 -1.21
CA ARG A 155 -14.33 10.35 -1.16
C ARG A 155 -12.84 10.28 -1.45
N MET A 156 -12.12 9.31 -0.89
CA MET A 156 -10.70 9.08 -1.21
C MET A 156 -10.53 8.75 -2.70
N GLY A 157 -11.38 7.88 -3.25
CA GLY A 157 -11.39 7.58 -4.69
C GLY A 157 -11.66 8.81 -5.54
N LEU A 158 -12.59 9.66 -5.13
CA LEU A 158 -12.92 10.91 -5.83
C LEU A 158 -11.74 11.90 -5.80
N LEU A 159 -11.03 12.01 -4.69
CA LEU A 159 -9.81 12.82 -4.61
C LEU A 159 -8.77 12.39 -5.66
N ILE A 160 -8.57 11.09 -5.82
CA ILE A 160 -7.66 10.53 -6.83
C ILE A 160 -8.19 10.80 -8.24
N SER A 161 -9.48 10.53 -8.51
CA SER A 161 -10.13 10.80 -9.79
C SER A 161 -10.02 12.28 -10.20
N ARG A 162 -10.05 13.18 -9.22
CA ARG A 162 -9.90 14.62 -9.39
C ARG A 162 -8.45 15.12 -9.35
N GLN A 163 -7.49 14.26 -9.62
CA GLN A 163 -6.07 14.63 -9.68
C GLN A 163 -5.57 15.31 -8.39
N GLY A 164 -5.99 14.79 -7.23
CA GLY A 164 -5.58 15.33 -5.94
C GLY A 164 -6.31 16.60 -5.48
N ARG A 165 -7.36 17.01 -6.18
CA ARG A 165 -8.13 18.22 -5.87
C ARG A 165 -9.46 17.91 -5.20
N TRP A 166 -9.81 18.72 -4.20
CA TRP A 166 -11.13 18.70 -3.58
C TRP A 166 -11.77 20.09 -3.68
N GLY A 167 -12.75 20.21 -4.55
CA GLY A 167 -13.25 21.51 -4.99
C GLY A 167 -12.12 22.33 -5.62
N ASN A 168 -11.85 23.51 -5.07
CA ASN A 168 -10.79 24.41 -5.55
C ASN A 168 -9.45 24.24 -4.81
N VAL A 169 -9.39 23.31 -3.85
CA VAL A 169 -8.18 23.08 -3.03
C VAL A 169 -7.38 21.92 -3.59
N GLU A 170 -6.08 22.12 -3.77
CA GLU A 170 -5.14 21.04 -4.04
C GLU A 170 -4.72 20.40 -2.73
N ILE A 171 -5.08 19.13 -2.54
CA ILE A 171 -4.75 18.33 -1.34
C ILE A 171 -3.52 17.47 -1.60
N LEU A 172 -3.49 16.81 -2.75
CA LEU A 172 -2.33 16.04 -3.22
C LEU A 172 -1.73 16.77 -4.44
N PRO A 173 -0.46 17.20 -4.35
CA PRO A 173 0.20 17.82 -5.50
C PRO A 173 0.22 16.89 -6.72
N GLU A 174 -0.04 17.43 -7.90
CA GLU A 174 -0.13 16.66 -9.15
C GLU A 174 1.12 15.79 -9.38
N HIS A 175 2.30 16.33 -9.09
CA HIS A 175 3.56 15.60 -9.25
C HIS A 175 3.69 14.34 -8.37
N CYS A 176 2.86 14.22 -7.31
CA CYS A 176 2.83 13.03 -6.46
C CYS A 176 2.00 11.90 -7.07
N LEU A 177 1.06 12.21 -7.98
CA LEU A 177 0.13 11.21 -8.52
C LEU A 177 0.74 10.38 -9.63
N GLY A 178 1.56 10.97 -10.50
CA GLY A 178 2.22 10.24 -11.58
C GLY A 178 2.96 8.99 -11.12
N PRO A 179 3.82 9.07 -10.11
CA PRO A 179 4.53 7.89 -9.56
C PRO A 179 3.60 6.79 -9.05
N LEU A 180 2.40 7.13 -8.49
CA LEU A 180 1.47 6.13 -7.97
C LEU A 180 0.99 5.16 -9.05
N PHE A 181 0.80 5.66 -10.27
CA PHE A 181 0.21 4.92 -11.38
C PHE A 181 1.23 4.56 -12.46
N THR A 182 2.52 4.78 -12.21
CA THR A 182 3.59 4.31 -13.10
C THR A 182 3.75 2.80 -12.93
N PRO A 183 3.56 2.00 -13.99
CA PRO A 183 3.68 0.55 -13.90
C PRO A 183 5.05 0.08 -13.42
N CYS A 184 5.07 -0.92 -12.56
CA CYS A 184 6.29 -1.64 -12.21
C CYS A 184 6.78 -2.44 -13.43
N PRO A 185 8.08 -2.35 -13.81
CA PRO A 185 8.61 -3.10 -14.94
C PRO A 185 8.45 -4.62 -14.82
N LEU A 186 8.39 -5.15 -13.60
CA LEU A 186 8.23 -6.59 -13.33
C LEU A 186 6.76 -7.03 -13.23
N ASN A 187 5.82 -6.07 -13.07
CA ASN A 187 4.38 -6.32 -13.09
C ASN A 187 3.64 -5.08 -13.57
N LEU A 188 3.30 -5.04 -14.85
CA LEU A 188 2.65 -3.88 -15.47
C LEU A 188 1.28 -3.55 -14.87
N ASN A 189 0.67 -4.47 -14.12
CA ASN A 189 -0.59 -4.24 -13.42
C ASN A 189 -0.41 -3.67 -12.00
N TYR A 190 0.79 -3.22 -11.64
CA TYR A 190 1.06 -2.71 -10.30
C TYR A 190 1.90 -1.45 -10.33
N GLY A 191 1.42 -0.40 -9.65
CA GLY A 191 2.15 0.84 -9.41
C GLY A 191 2.66 0.93 -7.98
N PHE A 192 2.61 2.11 -7.35
CA PHE A 192 2.94 2.30 -5.94
C PHE A 192 1.73 1.93 -5.07
N LEU A 193 1.64 0.65 -4.70
CA LEU A 193 0.55 0.03 -3.92
C LEU A 193 -0.85 0.14 -4.58
N TRP A 194 -0.91 0.47 -5.87
CA TRP A 194 -2.12 0.50 -6.68
C TRP A 194 -2.10 -0.60 -7.72
N TRP A 195 -3.25 -1.23 -7.93
CA TRP A 195 -3.46 -2.13 -9.06
C TRP A 195 -3.85 -1.31 -10.29
N LEU A 196 -3.23 -1.61 -11.40
CA LEU A 196 -3.40 -0.93 -12.69
C LEU A 196 -4.05 -1.89 -13.69
N ASN A 197 -4.81 -1.36 -14.64
CA ASN A 197 -5.45 -2.16 -15.67
C ASN A 197 -4.68 -2.14 -17.01
N SER A 198 -3.38 -2.23 -16.94
CA SER A 198 -2.51 -2.19 -18.12
C SER A 198 -2.94 -3.25 -19.14
N ASN A 199 -3.16 -2.82 -20.38
CA ASN A 199 -3.65 -3.66 -21.49
C ASN A 199 -4.99 -4.38 -21.15
N ARG A 200 -5.80 -3.83 -20.24
CA ARG A 200 -7.07 -4.43 -19.75
C ARG A 200 -6.91 -5.85 -19.22
N SER A 201 -5.73 -6.18 -18.70
CA SER A 201 -5.40 -7.55 -18.31
C SER A 201 -5.92 -7.93 -16.91
N LEU A 202 -6.19 -6.94 -16.04
CA LEU A 202 -6.77 -7.20 -14.72
C LEU A 202 -8.30 -7.34 -14.81
N PHE A 203 -8.95 -6.38 -15.49
CA PHE A 203 -10.40 -6.38 -15.74
C PHE A 203 -10.68 -5.96 -17.19
N ALA A 204 -11.03 -6.92 -18.04
CA ALA A 204 -11.24 -6.69 -19.47
C ALA A 204 -12.37 -5.69 -19.79
N GLY A 205 -13.36 -5.56 -18.90
CA GLY A 205 -14.50 -4.64 -19.04
C GLY A 205 -14.20 -3.20 -18.58
N ALA A 206 -13.08 -2.95 -17.90
CA ALA A 206 -12.69 -1.63 -17.46
C ALA A 206 -11.71 -0.97 -18.43
N GLY A 207 -11.61 0.35 -18.41
CA GLY A 207 -10.63 1.10 -19.22
C GLY A 207 -9.19 0.79 -18.84
N GLU A 208 -8.24 1.06 -19.73
CA GLU A 208 -6.80 0.90 -19.42
C GLU A 208 -6.31 1.91 -18.39
N SER A 209 -6.95 3.07 -18.33
CA SER A 209 -6.70 4.12 -17.34
C SER A 209 -7.24 3.80 -15.95
N SER A 210 -8.06 2.75 -15.82
CA SER A 210 -8.64 2.33 -14.54
C SER A 210 -7.57 1.89 -13.55
N VAL A 211 -7.73 2.34 -12.29
CA VAL A 211 -6.88 1.95 -11.18
C VAL A 211 -7.72 1.42 -10.02
N PHE A 212 -7.14 0.53 -9.23
CA PHE A 212 -7.90 -0.16 -8.19
C PHE A 212 -7.10 -0.22 -6.88
N ALA A 213 -7.80 0.08 -5.76
CA ALA A 213 -7.45 -0.49 -4.48
C ALA A 213 -8.22 -1.81 -4.35
N TYR A 214 -7.51 -2.93 -4.46
CA TYR A 214 -8.10 -4.26 -4.52
C TYR A 214 -7.70 -5.09 -3.30
N GLY A 215 -8.67 -5.47 -2.50
CA GLY A 215 -8.48 -6.23 -1.26
C GLY A 215 -9.22 -7.56 -1.23
N ALA A 216 -8.78 -8.44 -0.33
CA ALA A 216 -9.41 -9.74 -0.09
C ALA A 216 -10.90 -9.60 0.23
N GLY A 217 -11.71 -10.61 -0.15
CA GLY A 217 -13.17 -10.58 0.03
C GLY A 217 -13.90 -9.70 -0.98
N ALA A 218 -13.30 -9.46 -2.14
CA ALA A 218 -13.84 -8.58 -3.18
C ALA A 218 -14.19 -7.18 -2.63
N ASN A 219 -13.24 -6.58 -1.93
CA ASN A 219 -13.28 -5.20 -1.51
C ASN A 219 -12.53 -4.36 -2.53
N TYR A 220 -13.22 -3.48 -3.24
CA TYR A 220 -12.62 -2.67 -4.30
C TYR A 220 -12.95 -1.19 -4.09
N VAL A 221 -11.96 -0.34 -4.41
CA VAL A 221 -12.21 1.00 -4.90
C VAL A 221 -11.72 1.00 -6.35
N TRP A 222 -12.64 1.11 -7.27
CA TRP A 222 -12.36 1.25 -8.69
C TRP A 222 -12.49 2.71 -9.08
N ILE A 223 -11.47 3.25 -9.69
CA ILE A 223 -11.42 4.61 -10.20
C ILE A 223 -11.20 4.52 -11.71
N ASP A 224 -12.12 5.07 -12.48
CA ASP A 224 -12.01 5.15 -13.93
C ASP A 224 -12.05 6.63 -14.36
N PRO A 225 -10.89 7.22 -14.66
CA PRO A 225 -10.81 8.64 -15.02
C PRO A 225 -11.52 8.96 -16.34
N ASP A 226 -11.57 8.02 -17.28
CA ASP A 226 -12.17 8.26 -18.60
C ASP A 226 -13.69 8.40 -18.51
N TYR A 227 -14.31 7.78 -17.51
CA TYR A 227 -15.74 7.83 -17.25
C TYR A 227 -16.10 8.72 -16.06
N ASP A 228 -15.13 9.40 -15.43
CA ASP A 228 -15.33 10.16 -14.19
C ASP A 228 -16.05 9.33 -13.12
N LEU A 229 -15.61 8.08 -12.97
CA LEU A 229 -16.31 7.05 -12.18
C LEU A 229 -15.48 6.62 -10.98
N VAL A 230 -16.16 6.55 -9.82
CA VAL A 230 -15.62 5.91 -8.61
C VAL A 230 -16.64 4.91 -8.09
N VAL A 231 -16.23 3.66 -7.97
CA VAL A 231 -17.07 2.57 -7.47
C VAL A 231 -16.43 1.95 -6.23
N VAL A 232 -17.17 1.84 -5.14
CA VAL A 232 -16.75 1.13 -3.93
C VAL A 232 -17.60 -0.13 -3.78
N VAL A 233 -16.92 -1.26 -3.76
CA VAL A 233 -17.56 -2.58 -3.60
C VAL A 233 -17.06 -3.21 -2.31
N ARG A 234 -17.94 -3.86 -1.57
CA ARG A 234 -17.63 -4.50 -0.29
C ARG A 234 -18.24 -5.90 -0.22
N TRP A 235 -17.40 -6.88 0.07
CA TRP A 235 -17.81 -8.24 0.44
C TRP A 235 -18.81 -8.88 -0.54
N ILE A 236 -18.61 -8.70 -1.83
CA ILE A 236 -19.40 -9.41 -2.84
C ILE A 236 -18.76 -10.76 -3.20
N ASN A 237 -19.54 -11.63 -3.81
CA ASN A 237 -19.01 -12.85 -4.39
C ASN A 237 -18.08 -12.48 -5.56
N ALA A 238 -16.82 -12.93 -5.52
CA ALA A 238 -15.83 -12.63 -6.56
C ALA A 238 -16.24 -13.09 -7.97
N GLY A 239 -17.15 -14.08 -8.08
CA GLY A 239 -17.74 -14.51 -9.35
C GLY A 239 -18.84 -13.62 -9.89
N SER A 240 -19.19 -12.54 -9.19
CA SER A 240 -20.25 -11.60 -9.58
C SER A 240 -19.72 -10.31 -10.24
N MET A 241 -18.41 -10.25 -10.54
CA MET A 241 -17.76 -9.12 -11.20
C MET A 241 -17.42 -9.43 -12.65
#